data_80993c1c237e5a920abdaf23b472e9ac
#
_entry.id   80993c1c237e5a920abdaf23b472e9ac
#
_cell.length_a   1.000
_cell.length_b   1.000
_cell.length_c   1.000
_cell.angle_alpha   90.00
_cell.angle_beta   90.00
_cell.angle_gamma   90.00
#
_symmetry.space_group_name_H-M   'P 1'
#
loop_
_entity.id
_entity.type
_entity.pdbx_description
1 polymer ?
#
loop_
_entity_poly.entity_id
_entity_poly.type
_entity_poly.pdbx_seq_one_letter_code
_entity_poly.pdbx_strand_id
1 'polypeptide(L)'
;MAVRWLTHIIWGVVALYFFSVDLTVAAGMSFIHTALTDIFGHTGLHRNRYHDILAIFWAVLIAGLMKNPAFIVLGPVHIILDLISPGRWAVNWAYNSLFIALAAALLMARGVPI
;
A
#
# COMPACT_ATOMS: atom_id res chain seq x y z
N MET A 1 -4.75 11.97 -6.49
CA MET A 1 -4.62 11.49 -5.09
C MET A 1 -5.41 10.20 -4.86
N ALA A 2 -6.73 10.17 -5.16
CA ALA A 2 -7.52 8.95 -4.95
C ALA A 2 -6.99 7.74 -5.73
N VAL A 3 -6.58 7.92 -6.97
CA VAL A 3 -6.03 6.85 -7.81
C VAL A 3 -4.75 6.29 -7.19
N ARG A 4 -3.88 7.18 -6.71
CA ARG A 4 -2.64 6.79 -6.05
C ARG A 4 -2.89 6.00 -4.77
N TRP A 5 -3.86 6.45 -3.96
CA TRP A 5 -4.23 5.73 -2.75
C TRP A 5 -4.74 4.33 -3.08
N LEU A 6 -5.60 4.21 -4.09
CA LEU A 6 -6.14 2.93 -4.50
C LEU A 6 -5.03 1.97 -4.92
N THR A 7 -4.04 2.45 -5.67
CA THR A 7 -2.89 1.64 -6.08
C THR A 7 -2.11 1.14 -4.87
N HIS A 8 -1.82 2.02 -3.90
CA HIS A 8 -1.12 1.64 -2.68
C HIS A 8 -1.91 0.62 -1.87
N ILE A 9 -3.21 0.84 -1.72
CA ILE A 9 -4.08 -0.06 -0.96
C ILE A 9 -4.10 -1.45 -1.59
N ILE A 10 -4.30 -1.54 -2.90
CA ILE A 10 -4.36 -2.82 -3.60
C ILE A 10 -3.05 -3.58 -3.52
N TRP A 11 -1.92 -2.92 -3.71
CA TRP A 11 -0.63 -3.60 -3.59
C TRP A 11 -0.30 -4.00 -2.16
N GLY A 12 -0.74 -3.23 -1.18
CA GLY A 12 -0.66 -3.66 0.22
C GLY A 12 -1.47 -4.93 0.46
N VAL A 13 -2.67 -5.01 -0.10
CA VAL A 13 -3.51 -6.22 -0.01
C VAL A 13 -2.82 -7.41 -0.67
N VAL A 14 -2.25 -7.21 -1.87
CA VAL A 14 -1.50 -8.28 -2.56
C VAL A 14 -0.37 -8.81 -1.68
N ALA A 15 0.44 -7.92 -1.14
CA ALA A 15 1.57 -8.30 -0.30
C ALA A 15 1.12 -9.08 0.94
N LEU A 16 0.11 -8.58 1.64
CA LEU A 16 -0.41 -9.25 2.85
C LEU A 16 -1.04 -10.60 2.52
N TYR A 17 -1.77 -10.68 1.42
CA TYR A 17 -2.40 -11.94 1.03
C TYR A 17 -1.37 -13.02 0.69
N PHE A 18 -0.24 -12.62 0.11
CA PHE A 18 0.86 -13.54 -0.17
C PHE A 18 1.51 -14.09 1.12
N PHE A 19 1.38 -13.36 2.22
CA PHE A 19 1.81 -13.82 3.55
C PHE A 19 0.67 -14.46 4.34
N SER A 20 -0.39 -14.90 3.66
CA SER A 20 -1.52 -15.62 4.25
C SER A 20 -2.37 -14.80 5.22
N VAL A 21 -2.37 -13.49 5.08
CA VAL A 21 -3.28 -12.63 5.83
C VAL A 21 -4.66 -12.68 5.18
N ASP A 22 -5.71 -12.80 6.01
CA ASP A 22 -7.09 -12.81 5.53
C ASP A 22 -7.38 -11.58 4.66
N LEU A 23 -8.09 -11.80 3.54
CA LEU A 23 -8.31 -10.74 2.55
C LEU A 23 -9.02 -9.52 3.13
N THR A 24 -10.03 -9.71 3.98
CA THR A 24 -10.76 -8.61 4.60
C THR A 24 -9.87 -7.81 5.54
N VAL A 25 -9.08 -8.50 6.35
CA VAL A 25 -8.13 -7.86 7.26
C VAL A 25 -7.04 -7.15 6.46
N ALA A 26 -6.53 -7.78 5.41
CA ALA A 26 -5.53 -7.17 4.54
C ALA A 26 -6.05 -5.87 3.93
N ALA A 27 -7.28 -5.87 3.43
CA ALA A 27 -7.89 -4.67 2.85
C ALA A 27 -8.02 -3.54 3.87
N GLY A 28 -8.52 -3.85 5.06
CA GLY A 28 -8.71 -2.86 6.13
C GLY A 28 -7.38 -2.28 6.61
N MET A 29 -6.39 -3.13 6.87
CA MET A 29 -5.10 -2.68 7.38
C MET A 29 -4.28 -1.95 6.31
N SER A 30 -4.35 -2.38 5.06
CA SER A 30 -3.70 -1.68 3.96
C SER A 30 -4.29 -0.28 3.78
N PHE A 31 -5.60 -0.15 3.87
CA PHE A 31 -6.27 1.15 3.81
C PHE A 31 -5.80 2.05 4.96
N ILE A 32 -5.81 1.54 6.18
CA ILE A 32 -5.39 2.30 7.36
C ILE A 32 -3.94 2.75 7.24
N HIS A 33 -3.06 1.85 6.83
CA HIS A 33 -1.64 2.17 6.67
C HIS A 33 -1.43 3.26 5.61
N THR A 34 -2.08 3.13 4.47
CA THR A 34 -1.97 4.12 3.39
C THR A 34 -2.49 5.48 3.84
N ALA A 35 -3.64 5.51 4.50
CA ALA A 35 -4.22 6.75 4.99
C ALA A 35 -3.32 7.43 6.02
N LEU A 36 -2.85 6.70 7.02
CA LEU A 36 -1.96 7.25 8.05
C LEU A 36 -0.66 7.77 7.46
N THR A 37 -0.05 7.01 6.56
CA THR A 37 1.23 7.39 5.96
C THR A 37 1.08 8.66 5.13
N ASP A 38 0.05 8.74 4.29
CA ASP A 38 -0.12 9.88 3.41
C ASP A 38 -0.66 11.11 4.12
N ILE A 39 -1.52 10.94 5.12
CA ILE A 39 -2.03 12.09 5.88
C ILE A 39 -0.90 12.76 6.66
N PHE A 40 -0.05 12.00 7.32
CA PHE A 40 1.03 12.54 8.15
C PHE A 40 2.34 12.72 7.39
N GLY A 41 2.53 12.01 6.27
CA GLY A 41 3.76 12.04 5.50
C GLY A 41 3.77 13.03 4.34
N HIS A 42 2.69 13.77 4.13
CA HIS A 42 2.60 14.80 3.10
C HIS A 42 2.30 16.16 3.70
N THR A 43 2.92 17.18 3.13
CA THR A 43 2.62 18.58 3.43
C THR A 43 1.98 19.17 2.18
N GLY A 44 0.65 19.26 2.18
CA GLY A 44 -0.11 19.57 0.97
C GLY A 44 0.05 18.46 -0.07
N LEU A 45 0.50 18.80 -1.28
CA LEU A 45 0.74 17.83 -2.36
C LEU A 45 2.15 17.28 -2.34
N HIS A 46 3.00 17.76 -1.45
CA HIS A 46 4.40 17.35 -1.40
C HIS A 46 4.65 16.31 -0.32
N ARG A 47 5.44 15.30 -0.69
CA ARG A 47 5.94 14.30 0.23
C ARG A 47 6.97 14.95 1.15
N ASN A 48 6.74 14.92 2.46
CA ASN A 48 7.71 15.48 3.39
C ASN A 48 8.83 14.47 3.69
N ARG A 49 9.88 14.93 4.38
CA ARG A 49 11.06 14.10 4.67
C ARG A 49 10.78 12.93 5.63
N TYR A 50 9.65 12.95 6.31
CA TYR A 50 9.28 11.89 7.26
C TYR A 50 8.42 10.81 6.64
N HIS A 51 8.05 10.95 5.35
CA HIS A 51 7.10 10.04 4.69
C HIS A 51 7.53 8.57 4.80
N ASP A 52 8.79 8.28 4.46
CA ASP A 52 9.28 6.90 4.46
C ASP A 52 9.44 6.35 5.87
N ILE A 53 9.89 7.19 6.79
CA ILE A 53 9.99 6.81 8.20
C ILE A 53 8.62 6.50 8.76
N LEU A 54 7.61 7.31 8.44
CA LEU A 54 6.23 7.06 8.87
C LEU A 54 5.65 5.81 8.24
N ALA A 55 5.97 5.53 6.97
CA ALA A 55 5.52 4.30 6.32
C ALA A 55 5.99 3.07 7.09
N ILE A 56 7.25 3.04 7.49
CA ILE A 56 7.83 1.94 8.26
C ILE A 56 7.26 1.93 9.67
N PHE A 57 7.19 3.09 10.33
CA PHE A 57 6.68 3.20 11.69
C PHE A 57 5.25 2.66 11.81
N TRP A 58 4.35 3.11 10.94
CA TRP A 58 2.96 2.64 10.96
C TRP A 58 2.85 1.16 10.66
N ALA A 59 3.69 0.64 9.74
CA ALA A 59 3.71 -0.79 9.43
C ALA A 59 4.12 -1.61 10.64
N VAL A 60 5.16 -1.19 11.36
CA VAL A 60 5.62 -1.87 12.57
C VAL A 60 4.56 -1.79 13.67
N LEU A 61 3.93 -0.64 13.84
CA LEU A 61 2.86 -0.47 14.82
C LEU A 61 1.69 -1.39 14.54
N ILE A 62 1.24 -1.47 13.28
CA ILE A 62 0.16 -2.36 12.88
C ILE A 62 0.55 -3.82 13.13
N ALA A 63 1.78 -4.20 12.77
CA ALA A 63 2.27 -5.56 13.00
C ALA A 63 2.22 -5.92 14.48
N GLY A 64 2.62 -5.01 15.35
CA GLY A 64 2.56 -5.22 16.79
C GLY A 64 1.14 -5.35 17.32
N LEU A 65 0.25 -4.46 16.88
CA LEU A 65 -1.15 -4.47 17.29
C LEU A 65 -1.89 -5.73 16.81
N MET A 66 -1.60 -6.18 15.60
CA MET A 66 -2.22 -7.37 15.01
C MET A 66 -1.50 -8.65 15.43
N LYS A 67 -0.39 -8.54 16.14
CA LYS A 67 0.46 -9.68 16.56
C LYS A 67 0.86 -10.55 15.36
N ASN A 68 1.17 -9.93 14.24
CA ASN A 68 1.56 -10.63 13.02
C ASN A 68 2.64 -9.82 12.29
N PRO A 69 3.89 -10.31 12.23
CA PRO A 69 4.99 -9.59 11.60
C PRO A 69 4.81 -9.39 10.10
N ALA A 70 3.89 -10.12 9.45
CA ALA A 70 3.63 -9.94 8.01
C ALA A 70 3.22 -8.50 7.68
N PHE A 71 2.55 -7.79 8.59
CA PHE A 71 2.11 -6.41 8.37
C PHE A 71 3.27 -5.42 8.18
N ILE A 72 4.50 -5.79 8.58
CA ILE A 72 5.68 -4.94 8.36
C ILE A 72 5.90 -4.68 6.87
N VAL A 73 5.49 -5.62 6.00
CA VAL A 73 5.67 -5.49 4.55
C VAL A 73 4.95 -4.26 3.97
N LEU A 74 3.93 -3.73 4.65
CA LEU A 74 3.22 -2.54 4.19
C LEU A 74 4.14 -1.33 4.04
N GLY A 75 5.15 -1.18 4.91
CA GLY A 75 6.10 -0.09 4.82
C GLY A 75 6.92 -0.11 3.53
N PRO A 76 7.71 -1.15 3.30
CA PRO A 76 8.49 -1.28 2.06
C PRO A 76 7.63 -1.22 0.80
N VAL A 77 6.44 -1.83 0.79
CA VAL A 77 5.55 -1.80 -0.37
C VAL A 77 5.14 -0.37 -0.71
N HIS A 78 4.75 0.41 0.30
CA HIS A 78 4.37 1.80 0.10
C HIS A 78 5.53 2.62 -0.47
N ILE A 79 6.73 2.45 0.08
CA ILE A 79 7.92 3.17 -0.35
C ILE A 79 8.30 2.79 -1.79
N ILE A 80 8.29 1.50 -2.11
CA ILE A 80 8.64 1.00 -3.43
C ILE A 80 7.68 1.56 -4.49
N LEU A 81 6.37 1.57 -4.20
CA LEU A 81 5.39 2.11 -5.13
C LEU A 81 5.64 3.60 -5.40
N ASP A 82 5.99 4.37 -4.38
CA ASP A 82 6.34 5.77 -4.55
C ASP A 82 7.61 5.95 -5.39
N LEU A 83 8.60 5.08 -5.24
CA LEU A 83 9.84 5.13 -6.01
C LEU A 83 9.61 4.77 -7.48
N ILE A 84 8.72 3.82 -7.76
CA ILE A 84 8.42 3.37 -9.12
C ILE A 84 7.56 4.41 -9.86
N SER A 85 6.73 5.16 -9.14
CA SER A 85 5.79 6.10 -9.74
C SER A 85 6.03 7.54 -9.27
N PRO A 86 7.18 8.15 -9.64
CA PRO A 86 7.49 9.51 -9.20
C PRO A 86 6.71 10.57 -9.97
N GLY A 87 6.48 11.71 -9.30
CA GLY A 87 5.90 12.90 -9.92
C GLY A 87 4.51 12.67 -10.48
N ARG A 88 4.27 13.16 -11.69
CA ARG A 88 2.96 13.07 -12.33
C ARG A 88 2.54 11.65 -12.73
N TRP A 89 3.47 10.71 -12.78
CA TRP A 89 3.13 9.31 -13.03
C TRP A 89 2.22 8.77 -11.93
N ALA A 90 2.39 9.24 -10.70
CA ALA A 90 1.60 8.80 -9.56
C ALA A 90 0.11 9.10 -9.70
N VAL A 91 -0.27 10.10 -10.50
CA VAL A 91 -1.68 10.48 -10.72
C VAL A 91 -2.15 10.14 -12.14
N ASN A 92 -1.34 9.48 -12.95
CA ASN A 92 -1.70 9.09 -14.30
C ASN A 92 -2.64 7.89 -14.27
N TRP A 93 -3.83 8.03 -14.87
CA TRP A 93 -4.85 6.97 -14.86
C TRP A 93 -4.39 5.70 -15.57
N ALA A 94 -3.71 5.83 -16.71
CA ALA A 94 -3.24 4.66 -17.46
C ALA A 94 -2.20 3.88 -16.65
N TYR A 95 -1.26 4.59 -16.05
CA TYR A 95 -0.23 4.00 -15.22
C TYR A 95 -0.82 3.27 -14.01
N ASN A 96 -1.69 3.96 -13.27
CA ASN A 96 -2.32 3.37 -12.09
C ASN A 96 -3.23 2.21 -12.46
N SER A 97 -3.96 2.30 -13.58
CA SER A 97 -4.81 1.21 -14.04
C SER A 97 -4.00 -0.03 -14.38
N LEU A 98 -2.83 0.14 -15.00
CA LEU A 98 -1.94 -0.99 -15.28
C LEU A 98 -1.49 -1.67 -13.99
N PHE A 99 -1.07 -0.91 -12.98
CA PHE A 99 -0.65 -1.47 -11.71
C PHE A 99 -1.80 -2.16 -10.97
N ILE A 100 -3.01 -1.61 -11.03
CA ILE A 100 -4.20 -2.24 -10.45
C ILE A 100 -4.51 -3.56 -11.18
N ALA A 101 -4.42 -3.57 -12.50
CA ALA A 101 -4.64 -4.79 -13.27
C ALA A 101 -3.62 -5.88 -12.93
N LEU A 102 -2.35 -5.51 -12.77
CA LEU A 102 -1.31 -6.45 -12.34
C LEU A 102 -1.59 -7.00 -10.94
N ALA A 103 -2.04 -6.14 -10.02
CA ALA A 103 -2.41 -6.57 -8.68
C ALA A 103 -3.57 -7.57 -8.71
N ALA A 104 -4.61 -7.28 -9.50
CA ALA A 104 -5.74 -8.18 -9.66
C ALA A 104 -5.31 -9.52 -10.25
N ALA A 105 -4.44 -9.52 -11.25
CA ALA A 105 -3.92 -10.74 -11.85
C ALA A 105 -3.15 -11.59 -10.83
N LEU A 106 -2.34 -10.97 -9.98
CA LEU A 106 -1.60 -11.66 -8.94
C LEU A 106 -2.53 -12.27 -7.88
N LEU A 107 -3.58 -11.54 -7.48
CA LEU A 107 -4.57 -12.06 -6.54
C LEU A 107 -5.31 -13.25 -7.14
N MET A 108 -5.71 -13.18 -8.41
CA MET A 108 -6.34 -14.30 -9.09
C MET A 108 -5.42 -15.52 -9.16
N ALA A 109 -4.13 -15.29 -9.43
CA ALA A 109 -3.14 -16.36 -9.47
C ALA A 109 -2.98 -17.04 -8.10
N ARG A 110 -3.26 -16.32 -7.00
CA ARG A 110 -3.23 -16.88 -5.65
C ARG A 110 -4.56 -17.50 -5.22
N GLY A 111 -5.56 -17.50 -6.12
CA GLY A 111 -6.84 -18.15 -5.88
C GLY A 111 -7.96 -17.26 -5.35
N VAL A 112 -7.78 -15.94 -5.35
CA VAL A 112 -8.86 -15.03 -4.99
C VAL A 112 -9.87 -15.00 -6.13
N PRO A 113 -11.16 -15.30 -5.88
CA PRO A 113 -12.20 -15.27 -6.93
C PRO A 113 -12.60 -13.82 -7.21
N ILE A 114 -12.03 -13.25 -8.24
CA ILE A 114 -12.32 -11.87 -8.62
C ILE A 114 -13.14 -11.86 -9.90
#